data_febf15516976d7798b8f24fe4dd5a1c3
#
_entry.id   febf15516976d7798b8f24fe4dd5a1c3
#
_cell.length_a   1.000
_cell.length_b   1.000
_cell.length_c   1.000
_cell.angle_alpha   90.00
_cell.angle_beta   90.00
_cell.angle_gamma   90.00
#
_symmetry.space_group_name_H-M   'P 1'
#
loop_
_entity.id
_entity.type
_entity.pdbx_description
1 polymer ?
#
loop_
_entity_poly.entity_id
_entity_poly.type
_entity_poly.pdbx_seq_one_letter_code
_entity_poly.pdbx_strand_id
1 'polypeptide(L)'
;MACPFRLPNNPRSNGIRTLPEAQATTSMWIPPVGPLGELTALSEVAVRRGRDSLRELETAAAGLPLPPSFSAALRGVDVRVIAELKRRSPSKGDLNLTMDLGARAVDYTAGGAIALSVLTEPTRFGGSLQDLETVRRAVTVPLLRKDFIVDVLQLLQARCSGASAVLLIARALHPDRFAALAAEAEALALDVLLEVRSEEELERALRVSHGVIGVNNRNLETLAIDDAVSERLLPLIPDDRLAVYESGIADRTGVERAAAFGANAVLVGSALSASSNPMAAVAALTGVTRNRRG
;
A
#
# COMPACT_ATOMS: atom_id res chain seq x y z
N MET A 1 18.76 -23.80 35.44
CA MET A 1 19.82 -23.97 34.43
C MET A 1 19.63 -22.84 33.42
N ALA A 2 20.56 -21.87 33.45
CA ALA A 2 20.53 -20.67 32.59
C ALA A 2 21.32 -20.95 31.31
N CYS A 3 20.76 -20.62 30.18
CA CYS A 3 21.42 -20.73 28.89
C CYS A 3 21.99 -19.34 28.50
N PRO A 4 23.31 -19.24 28.22
CA PRO A 4 23.92 -17.96 27.84
C PRO A 4 24.02 -17.88 26.29
N PHE A 5 23.33 -16.96 25.68
CA PHE A 5 23.67 -16.52 24.31
C PHE A 5 24.33 -15.14 24.37
N ARG A 6 25.64 -15.11 24.08
CA ARG A 6 26.42 -13.88 23.83
C ARG A 6 26.26 -13.49 22.37
N LEU A 7 25.91 -12.24 22.13
CA LEU A 7 25.99 -11.60 20.82
C LEU A 7 27.44 -11.22 20.49
N PRO A 8 27.91 -11.36 19.24
CA PRO A 8 29.24 -10.92 18.86
C PRO A 8 29.28 -9.40 18.63
N ASN A 9 30.28 -8.74 19.26
CA ASN A 9 30.70 -7.38 18.97
C ASN A 9 31.20 -7.26 17.52
N ASN A 10 30.68 -6.31 16.76
CA ASN A 10 31.23 -5.91 15.48
C ASN A 10 31.65 -4.43 15.53
N PRO A 11 32.94 -4.10 15.48
CA PRO A 11 33.43 -2.72 15.40
C PRO A 11 33.69 -2.36 13.92
N ARG A 12 32.78 -1.63 13.27
CA ARG A 12 33.12 -0.79 12.11
C ARG A 12 32.33 0.51 12.17
N SER A 13 32.95 1.52 12.76
CA SER A 13 32.64 2.93 12.56
C SER A 13 33.06 3.33 11.14
N ASN A 14 32.13 3.66 10.27
CA ASN A 14 32.40 4.49 9.09
C ASN A 14 31.27 5.50 8.93
N GLY A 15 31.65 6.75 9.14
CA GLY A 15 31.16 8.00 8.59
C GLY A 15 29.67 8.12 8.28
N ILE A 16 28.81 8.28 9.30
CA ILE A 16 27.48 8.83 9.12
C ILE A 16 27.68 10.32 8.82
N ARG A 17 27.44 10.76 7.59
CA ARG A 17 27.21 12.17 7.29
C ARG A 17 25.97 12.59 8.10
N THR A 18 26.19 13.30 9.18
CA THR A 18 25.14 14.00 9.89
C THR A 18 24.50 15.02 8.94
N LEU A 19 23.27 14.77 8.57
CA LEU A 19 22.41 15.81 8.00
C LEU A 19 22.32 16.93 9.04
N PRO A 20 22.29 18.23 8.62
CA PRO A 20 22.14 19.32 9.56
C PRO A 20 20.86 19.09 10.37
N GLU A 21 20.94 19.30 11.68
CA GLU A 21 19.78 19.35 12.58
C GLU A 21 18.78 20.38 12.03
N ALA A 22 17.83 19.88 11.23
CA ALA A 22 16.65 20.65 10.88
C ALA A 22 15.93 20.89 12.22
N GLN A 23 15.86 22.17 12.63
CA GLN A 23 15.01 22.61 13.72
C GLN A 23 13.62 22.02 13.46
N ALA A 24 13.21 21.07 14.29
CA ALA A 24 11.91 20.46 14.25
C ALA A 24 10.87 21.55 14.58
N THR A 25 10.44 22.28 13.55
CA THR A 25 9.16 22.94 13.59
C THR A 25 8.13 21.83 13.68
N THR A 26 7.64 21.58 14.90
CA THR A 26 6.53 20.64 15.13
C THR A 26 5.30 21.24 14.46
N SER A 27 5.18 21.03 13.17
CA SER A 27 3.98 21.35 12.40
C SER A 27 2.84 20.59 13.07
N MET A 28 1.88 21.32 13.64
CA MET A 28 0.73 20.72 14.30
C MET A 28 -0.06 19.95 13.23
N TRP A 29 -0.14 18.63 13.35
CA TRP A 29 -0.91 17.82 12.42
C TRP A 29 -2.37 18.28 12.42
N ILE A 30 -2.91 18.53 11.22
CA ILE A 30 -4.29 18.95 11.02
C ILE A 30 -5.05 17.78 10.39
N PRO A 31 -6.23 17.41 10.90
CA PRO A 31 -7.05 16.35 10.31
C PRO A 31 -7.29 16.57 8.80
N PRO A 32 -7.40 15.50 8.01
CA PRO A 32 -7.67 15.62 6.59
C PRO A 32 -9.06 16.20 6.33
N VAL A 33 -9.21 16.86 5.18
CA VAL A 33 -10.48 17.46 4.72
C VAL A 33 -10.95 16.80 3.42
N GLY A 34 -12.09 17.22 2.89
CA GLY A 34 -12.64 16.71 1.63
C GLY A 34 -12.90 15.20 1.66
N PRO A 35 -12.81 14.53 0.51
CA PRO A 35 -13.07 13.08 0.41
C PRO A 35 -12.22 12.22 1.36
N LEU A 36 -10.95 12.57 1.57
CA LEU A 36 -10.10 11.85 2.51
C LEU A 36 -10.61 11.97 3.95
N GLY A 37 -10.94 13.19 4.39
CA GLY A 37 -11.48 13.42 5.74
C GLY A 37 -12.81 12.71 5.97
N GLU A 38 -13.72 12.75 4.98
CA GLU A 38 -15.00 12.04 5.02
C GLU A 38 -14.80 10.52 5.18
N LEU A 39 -13.95 9.91 4.36
CA LEU A 39 -13.69 8.46 4.38
C LEU A 39 -12.96 8.01 5.64
N THR A 40 -12.03 8.82 6.15
CA THR A 40 -11.37 8.59 7.44
C THR A 40 -12.38 8.57 8.58
N ALA A 41 -13.29 9.55 8.63
CA ALA A 41 -14.34 9.63 9.65
C ALA A 41 -15.34 8.45 9.56
N LEU A 42 -15.70 8.01 8.35
CA LEU A 42 -16.55 6.82 8.16
C LEU A 42 -15.86 5.55 8.67
N SER A 43 -14.56 5.41 8.44
CA SER A 43 -13.76 4.30 8.99
C SER A 43 -13.74 4.29 10.51
N GLU A 44 -13.58 5.45 11.16
CA GLU A 44 -13.66 5.56 12.62
C GLU A 44 -15.03 5.14 13.17
N VAL A 45 -16.13 5.50 12.47
CA VAL A 45 -17.47 5.06 12.84
C VAL A 45 -17.61 3.54 12.70
N ALA A 46 -17.13 2.96 11.60
CA ALA A 46 -17.15 1.51 11.37
C ALA A 46 -16.36 0.74 12.45
N VAL A 47 -15.17 1.23 12.82
CA VAL A 47 -14.35 0.68 13.90
C VAL A 47 -15.12 0.67 15.24
N ARG A 48 -15.73 1.79 15.62
CA ARG A 48 -16.52 1.84 16.88
C ARG A 48 -17.63 0.79 16.93
N ARG A 49 -18.30 0.55 15.79
CA ARG A 49 -19.37 -0.48 15.68
C ARG A 49 -18.85 -1.92 15.71
N GLY A 50 -17.63 -2.14 15.24
CA GLY A 50 -17.01 -3.47 15.17
C GLY A 50 -16.19 -3.86 16.40
N ARG A 51 -16.08 -3.03 17.43
CA ARG A 51 -15.22 -3.27 18.61
C ARG A 51 -15.48 -4.59 19.34
N ASP A 52 -16.73 -5.05 19.36
CA ASP A 52 -17.10 -6.27 20.06
C ASP A 52 -16.44 -7.53 19.47
N SER A 53 -16.08 -7.49 18.17
CA SER A 53 -15.39 -8.59 17.48
C SER A 53 -13.87 -8.64 17.69
N LEU A 54 -13.26 -7.69 18.41
CA LEU A 54 -11.82 -7.56 18.53
C LEU A 54 -11.15 -8.85 19.02
N ARG A 55 -11.62 -9.41 20.14
CA ARG A 55 -11.06 -10.62 20.76
C ARG A 55 -11.19 -11.85 19.87
N GLU A 56 -12.29 -11.98 19.15
CA GLU A 56 -12.50 -13.08 18.21
C GLU A 56 -11.49 -13.00 17.05
N LEU A 57 -11.29 -11.79 16.52
CA LEU A 57 -10.33 -11.54 15.44
C LEU A 57 -8.87 -11.75 15.91
N GLU A 58 -8.50 -11.32 17.12
CA GLU A 58 -7.18 -11.60 17.70
C GLU A 58 -6.92 -13.10 17.79
N THR A 59 -7.89 -13.86 18.30
CA THR A 59 -7.78 -15.31 18.41
C THR A 59 -7.67 -15.98 17.04
N ALA A 60 -8.49 -15.57 16.07
CA ALA A 60 -8.47 -16.07 14.72
C ALA A 60 -7.13 -15.76 14.01
N ALA A 61 -6.66 -14.51 14.10
CA ALA A 61 -5.42 -14.07 13.47
C ALA A 61 -4.19 -14.84 13.98
N ALA A 62 -4.14 -15.15 15.27
CA ALA A 62 -3.02 -15.87 15.89
C ALA A 62 -2.84 -17.30 15.34
N GLY A 63 -3.91 -17.93 14.86
CA GLY A 63 -3.89 -19.29 14.30
C GLY A 63 -3.59 -19.35 12.79
N LEU A 64 -3.49 -18.22 12.11
CA LEU A 64 -3.32 -18.19 10.65
C LEU A 64 -1.86 -18.42 10.21
N PRO A 65 -1.61 -19.14 9.10
CA PRO A 65 -0.28 -19.26 8.52
C PRO A 65 0.21 -17.87 8.04
N LEU A 66 1.54 -17.72 7.91
CA LEU A 66 2.12 -16.49 7.37
C LEU A 66 1.57 -16.21 5.96
N PRO A 67 1.19 -14.95 5.66
CA PRO A 67 0.76 -14.61 4.32
C PRO A 67 1.95 -14.56 3.35
N PRO A 68 1.72 -14.66 2.03
CA PRO A 68 2.76 -14.39 1.04
C PRO A 68 3.30 -12.96 1.22
N SER A 69 4.63 -12.79 1.23
CA SER A 69 5.23 -11.46 1.45
C SER A 69 4.96 -10.53 0.27
N PHE A 70 4.30 -9.40 0.55
CA PHE A 70 4.06 -8.35 -0.43
C PHE A 70 5.36 -7.63 -0.78
N SER A 71 6.17 -7.29 0.20
CA SER A 71 7.44 -6.60 -0.02
C SER A 71 8.44 -7.46 -0.80
N ALA A 72 8.52 -8.76 -0.55
CA ALA A 72 9.38 -9.66 -1.31
C ALA A 72 8.97 -9.75 -2.80
N ALA A 73 7.67 -9.78 -3.09
CA ALA A 73 7.15 -9.82 -4.45
C ALA A 73 7.51 -8.56 -5.28
N LEU A 74 7.70 -7.41 -4.63
CA LEU A 74 8.04 -6.16 -5.30
C LEU A 74 9.54 -6.06 -5.68
N ARG A 75 10.39 -6.98 -5.23
CA ARG A 75 11.81 -6.97 -5.54
C ARG A 75 12.06 -7.48 -6.97
N GLY A 76 13.10 -6.94 -7.63
CA GLY A 76 13.51 -7.36 -8.96
C GLY A 76 14.21 -6.25 -9.73
N VAL A 77 14.64 -6.59 -10.94
CA VAL A 77 15.29 -5.66 -11.87
C VAL A 77 14.27 -4.84 -12.67
N ASP A 78 13.08 -5.41 -12.90
CA ASP A 78 12.00 -4.75 -13.61
C ASP A 78 11.00 -4.12 -12.65
N VAL A 79 10.29 -3.09 -13.12
CA VAL A 79 9.14 -2.50 -12.44
C VAL A 79 8.04 -3.55 -12.33
N ARG A 80 7.59 -3.81 -11.12
CA ARG A 80 6.54 -4.79 -10.83
C ARG A 80 5.15 -4.16 -10.97
N VAL A 81 4.17 -4.95 -11.37
CA VAL A 81 2.79 -4.49 -11.52
C VAL A 81 1.94 -4.99 -10.35
N ILE A 82 1.37 -4.05 -9.58
CA ILE A 82 0.30 -4.29 -8.61
C ILE A 82 -1.01 -3.93 -9.32
N ALA A 83 -1.82 -4.93 -9.65
CA ALA A 83 -3.09 -4.69 -10.34
C ALA A 83 -4.22 -4.47 -9.32
N GLU A 84 -4.96 -3.37 -9.47
CA GLU A 84 -6.02 -2.99 -8.53
C GLU A 84 -7.40 -3.47 -9.02
N LEU A 85 -8.09 -4.20 -8.17
CA LEU A 85 -9.47 -4.63 -8.33
C LEU A 85 -10.40 -3.58 -7.74
N LYS A 86 -11.18 -2.93 -8.61
CA LYS A 86 -12.02 -1.79 -8.24
C LYS A 86 -13.27 -1.73 -9.12
N ARG A 87 -14.45 -1.75 -8.50
CA ARG A 87 -15.75 -1.65 -9.19
C ARG A 87 -16.19 -0.23 -9.44
N ARG A 88 -15.82 0.70 -8.55
CA ARG A 88 -16.21 2.11 -8.57
C ARG A 88 -15.04 3.00 -8.17
N SER A 89 -15.03 4.25 -8.61
CA SER A 89 -14.10 5.24 -8.08
C SER A 89 -14.75 6.61 -7.91
N PRO A 90 -14.34 7.41 -6.91
CA PRO A 90 -14.87 8.76 -6.70
C PRO A 90 -14.70 9.69 -7.92
N SER A 91 -13.65 9.49 -8.72
CA SER A 91 -13.32 10.35 -9.87
C SER A 91 -13.94 9.93 -11.20
N LYS A 92 -14.34 8.65 -11.35
CA LYS A 92 -14.87 8.09 -12.62
C LYS A 92 -16.25 7.43 -12.47
N GLY A 93 -16.81 7.40 -11.24
CA GLY A 93 -18.07 6.72 -10.97
C GLY A 93 -17.96 5.19 -11.10
N ASP A 94 -19.01 4.57 -11.59
CA ASP A 94 -19.09 3.13 -11.78
C ASP A 94 -18.19 2.69 -12.94
N LEU A 95 -17.29 1.74 -12.67
CA LEU A 95 -16.36 1.20 -13.67
C LEU A 95 -16.87 -0.16 -14.19
N ASN A 96 -17.19 -1.09 -13.28
CA ASN A 96 -17.74 -2.40 -13.59
C ASN A 96 -18.37 -3.00 -12.32
N LEU A 97 -19.64 -2.71 -12.08
CA LEU A 97 -20.36 -3.16 -10.88
C LEU A 97 -20.58 -4.68 -10.84
N THR A 98 -20.63 -5.33 -12.00
CA THR A 98 -20.87 -6.78 -12.13
C THR A 98 -19.58 -7.59 -12.27
N MET A 99 -18.41 -6.96 -12.01
CA MET A 99 -17.11 -7.61 -12.12
C MET A 99 -17.04 -8.86 -11.21
N ASP A 100 -16.77 -10.01 -11.83
CA ASP A 100 -16.32 -11.19 -11.10
C ASP A 100 -14.87 -10.95 -10.65
N LEU A 101 -14.69 -10.68 -9.36
CA LEU A 101 -13.38 -10.37 -8.81
C LEU A 101 -12.45 -11.58 -8.80
N GLY A 102 -12.98 -12.80 -8.63
CA GLY A 102 -12.18 -14.01 -8.67
C GLY A 102 -11.60 -14.28 -10.07
N ALA A 103 -12.47 -14.25 -11.08
CA ALA A 103 -12.02 -14.40 -12.47
C ALA A 103 -11.06 -13.27 -12.89
N ARG A 104 -11.36 -12.02 -12.52
CA ARG A 104 -10.50 -10.87 -12.82
C ARG A 104 -9.13 -10.97 -12.14
N ALA A 105 -9.06 -11.48 -10.91
CA ALA A 105 -7.82 -11.71 -10.19
C ALA A 105 -6.94 -12.76 -10.89
N VAL A 106 -7.54 -13.85 -11.38
CA VAL A 106 -6.85 -14.87 -12.19
C VAL A 106 -6.29 -14.27 -13.47
N ASP A 107 -7.09 -13.49 -14.21
CA ASP A 107 -6.65 -12.83 -15.44
C ASP A 107 -5.47 -11.88 -15.18
N TYR A 108 -5.54 -11.05 -14.12
CA TYR A 108 -4.45 -10.13 -13.78
C TYR A 108 -3.17 -10.87 -13.41
N THR A 109 -3.28 -11.96 -12.65
CA THR A 109 -2.13 -12.78 -12.27
C THR A 109 -1.54 -13.48 -13.50
N ALA A 110 -2.37 -14.03 -14.39
CA ALA A 110 -1.94 -14.64 -15.65
C ALA A 110 -1.25 -13.61 -16.58
N GLY A 111 -1.65 -12.34 -16.52
CA GLY A 111 -1.01 -11.24 -17.25
C GLY A 111 0.32 -10.78 -16.64
N GLY A 112 0.72 -11.30 -15.49
CA GLY A 112 2.00 -10.99 -14.86
C GLY A 112 1.92 -10.01 -13.69
N ALA A 113 0.71 -9.70 -13.16
CA ALA A 113 0.60 -8.99 -11.88
C ALA A 113 1.18 -9.85 -10.75
N ILE A 114 2.13 -9.27 -9.99
CA ILE A 114 2.82 -10.01 -8.91
C ILE A 114 2.13 -9.86 -7.56
N ALA A 115 1.27 -8.90 -7.45
CA ALA A 115 0.42 -8.64 -6.30
C ALA A 115 -0.89 -8.00 -6.77
N LEU A 116 -1.94 -8.12 -5.98
CA LEU A 116 -3.23 -7.48 -6.25
C LEU A 116 -3.61 -6.52 -5.13
N SER A 117 -4.15 -5.37 -5.51
CA SER A 117 -4.76 -4.40 -4.60
C SER A 117 -6.27 -4.55 -4.65
N VAL A 118 -6.91 -4.76 -3.50
CA VAL A 118 -8.35 -4.97 -3.41
C VAL A 118 -8.98 -3.84 -2.62
N LEU A 119 -9.84 -3.04 -3.28
CA LEU A 119 -10.60 -1.99 -2.61
C LEU A 119 -11.65 -2.63 -1.71
N THR A 120 -11.63 -2.30 -0.40
CA THR A 120 -12.61 -2.82 0.58
C THR A 120 -13.51 -1.74 1.16
N GLU A 121 -13.32 -0.46 0.80
CA GLU A 121 -14.15 0.65 1.23
C GLU A 121 -15.54 0.58 0.56
N PRO A 122 -16.66 0.54 1.33
CA PRO A 122 -17.98 0.23 0.78
C PRO A 122 -18.69 1.43 0.15
N THR A 123 -18.50 2.65 0.65
CA THR A 123 -19.37 3.80 0.32
C THR A 123 -19.02 4.44 -1.02
N ARG A 124 -17.75 4.67 -1.29
CA ARG A 124 -17.25 5.36 -2.49
C ARG A 124 -16.67 4.42 -3.53
N PHE A 125 -16.18 3.24 -3.10
CA PHE A 125 -15.54 2.26 -3.99
C PHE A 125 -16.37 1.00 -4.20
N GLY A 126 -17.43 0.79 -3.42
CA GLY A 126 -18.31 -0.38 -3.53
C GLY A 126 -17.60 -1.69 -3.21
N GLY A 127 -16.58 -1.64 -2.34
CA GLY A 127 -15.79 -2.78 -1.93
C GLY A 127 -16.28 -3.41 -0.62
N SER A 128 -15.69 -4.54 -0.25
CA SER A 128 -15.97 -5.24 1.01
C SER A 128 -14.82 -6.16 1.41
N LEU A 129 -14.79 -6.58 2.68
CA LEU A 129 -13.88 -7.65 3.13
C LEU A 129 -14.17 -8.98 2.42
N GLN A 130 -15.44 -9.25 2.09
CA GLN A 130 -15.83 -10.43 1.32
C GLN A 130 -15.19 -10.46 -0.09
N ASP A 131 -14.94 -9.30 -0.68
CA ASP A 131 -14.21 -9.19 -1.95
C ASP A 131 -12.76 -9.63 -1.79
N LEU A 132 -12.10 -9.20 -0.72
CA LEU A 132 -10.73 -9.61 -0.40
C LEU A 132 -10.64 -11.14 -0.19
N GLU A 133 -11.58 -11.74 0.54
CA GLU A 133 -11.67 -13.19 0.73
C GLU A 133 -11.93 -13.93 -0.59
N THR A 134 -12.79 -13.38 -1.45
CA THR A 134 -13.08 -13.97 -2.77
C THR A 134 -11.83 -13.99 -3.64
N VAL A 135 -11.08 -12.90 -3.67
CA VAL A 135 -9.80 -12.80 -4.39
C VAL A 135 -8.78 -13.76 -3.76
N ARG A 136 -8.68 -13.85 -2.42
CA ARG A 136 -7.75 -14.77 -1.75
C ARG A 136 -7.98 -16.21 -2.12
N ARG A 137 -9.26 -16.63 -2.27
CA ARG A 137 -9.58 -18.02 -2.70
C ARG A 137 -9.18 -18.31 -4.14
N ALA A 138 -9.14 -17.27 -5.01
CA ALA A 138 -8.86 -17.42 -6.43
C ALA A 138 -7.37 -17.43 -6.79
N VAL A 139 -6.51 -16.76 -6.00
CA VAL A 139 -5.09 -16.59 -6.33
C VAL A 139 -4.18 -16.76 -5.12
N THR A 140 -2.89 -17.01 -5.35
CA THR A 140 -1.88 -17.19 -4.30
C THR A 140 -0.93 -15.99 -4.14
N VAL A 141 -0.95 -15.04 -5.07
CA VAL A 141 -0.12 -13.83 -5.00
C VAL A 141 -0.45 -12.98 -3.78
N PRO A 142 0.48 -12.14 -3.29
CA PRO A 142 0.20 -11.21 -2.19
C PRO A 142 -0.98 -10.28 -2.49
N LEU A 143 -1.81 -10.03 -1.47
CA LEU A 143 -2.97 -9.14 -1.54
C LEU A 143 -2.78 -7.91 -0.64
N LEU A 144 -2.96 -6.73 -1.20
CA LEU A 144 -3.04 -5.47 -0.46
C LEU A 144 -4.50 -5.14 -0.17
N ARG A 145 -4.89 -5.02 1.10
CA ARG A 145 -6.15 -4.36 1.49
C ARG A 145 -6.01 -2.86 1.26
N LYS A 146 -6.71 -2.33 0.26
CA LYS A 146 -6.74 -0.90 -0.07
C LYS A 146 -7.98 -0.29 0.58
N ASP A 147 -7.79 0.40 1.69
CA ASP A 147 -8.85 0.96 2.54
C ASP A 147 -8.32 2.14 3.35
N PHE A 148 -9.19 2.87 4.05
CA PHE A 148 -8.83 3.94 4.99
C PHE A 148 -8.66 3.36 6.38
N ILE A 149 -7.47 2.86 6.67
CA ILE A 149 -7.17 2.16 7.92
C ILE A 149 -6.78 3.16 8.99
N VAL A 150 -7.51 3.14 10.12
CA VAL A 150 -7.34 4.04 11.27
C VAL A 150 -7.16 3.30 12.60
N ASP A 151 -7.40 1.99 12.63
CA ASP A 151 -7.42 1.22 13.88
C ASP A 151 -6.92 -0.23 13.69
N VAL A 152 -6.40 -0.82 14.78
CA VAL A 152 -5.93 -2.21 14.84
C VAL A 152 -7.02 -3.22 14.47
N LEU A 153 -8.27 -2.93 14.76
CA LEU A 153 -9.40 -3.77 14.37
C LEU A 153 -9.39 -4.04 12.87
N GLN A 154 -9.09 -3.01 12.04
CA GLN A 154 -9.04 -3.16 10.59
C GLN A 154 -7.81 -3.96 10.14
N LEU A 155 -6.69 -3.91 10.88
CA LEU A 155 -5.53 -4.78 10.64
C LEU A 155 -5.86 -6.25 10.88
N LEU A 156 -6.53 -6.55 11.98
CA LEU A 156 -7.00 -7.90 12.31
C LEU A 156 -8.01 -8.41 11.25
N GLN A 157 -8.97 -7.59 10.85
CA GLN A 157 -9.89 -7.91 9.75
C GLN A 157 -9.13 -8.22 8.46
N ALA A 158 -8.13 -7.40 8.09
CA ALA A 158 -7.30 -7.63 6.91
C ALA A 158 -6.58 -8.99 6.98
N ARG A 159 -5.97 -9.27 8.13
CA ARG A 159 -5.26 -10.53 8.37
C ARG A 159 -6.19 -11.73 8.24
N CYS A 160 -7.35 -11.69 8.87
CA CYS A 160 -8.35 -12.77 8.84
C CYS A 160 -8.97 -12.96 7.44
N SER A 161 -9.13 -11.88 6.66
CA SER A 161 -9.64 -11.97 5.28
C SER A 161 -8.55 -12.30 4.24
N GLY A 162 -7.32 -12.62 4.66
CA GLY A 162 -6.25 -13.14 3.80
C GLY A 162 -5.40 -12.08 3.10
N ALA A 163 -5.36 -10.83 3.61
CA ALA A 163 -4.41 -9.82 3.16
C ALA A 163 -2.97 -10.23 3.50
N SER A 164 -2.04 -9.78 2.66
CA SER A 164 -0.59 -9.83 2.87
C SER A 164 -0.05 -8.48 3.29
N ALA A 165 -0.75 -7.41 2.92
CA ALA A 165 -0.37 -6.04 3.21
C ALA A 165 -1.61 -5.17 3.43
N VAL A 166 -1.39 -4.03 4.08
CA VAL A 166 -2.39 -2.99 4.30
C VAL A 166 -1.87 -1.62 3.87
N LEU A 167 -2.79 -0.73 3.53
CA LEU A 167 -2.49 0.66 3.23
C LEU A 167 -2.54 1.50 4.51
N LEU A 168 -1.51 2.30 4.77
CA LEU A 168 -1.52 3.37 5.76
C LEU A 168 -1.24 4.70 5.07
N ILE A 169 -2.18 5.64 5.13
CA ILE A 169 -2.09 6.94 4.48
C ILE A 169 -1.53 7.96 5.46
N ALA A 170 -0.32 8.46 5.22
CA ALA A 170 0.35 9.38 6.13
C ALA A 170 -0.46 10.67 6.37
N ARG A 171 -1.15 11.18 5.35
CA ARG A 171 -2.01 12.38 5.46
C ARG A 171 -3.25 12.14 6.32
N ALA A 172 -3.77 10.91 6.36
CA ALA A 172 -5.00 10.55 7.07
C ALA A 172 -4.81 10.36 8.57
N LEU A 173 -3.59 10.08 9.02
CA LEU A 173 -3.29 9.64 10.39
C LEU A 173 -2.43 10.66 11.14
N HIS A 174 -2.71 10.83 12.44
CA HIS A 174 -1.76 11.51 13.33
C HIS A 174 -0.41 10.78 13.28
N PRO A 175 0.74 11.49 13.32
CA PRO A 175 2.07 10.86 13.20
C PRO A 175 2.30 9.68 14.13
N ASP A 176 1.92 9.81 15.41
CA ASP A 176 2.09 8.74 16.39
C ASP A 176 1.21 7.52 16.07
N ARG A 177 -0.03 7.76 15.58
CA ARG A 177 -0.94 6.68 15.20
C ARG A 177 -0.45 5.97 13.93
N PHE A 178 0.11 6.70 12.97
CA PHE A 178 0.72 6.15 11.77
C PHE A 178 1.85 5.17 12.12
N ALA A 179 2.79 5.58 12.99
CA ALA A 179 3.89 4.73 13.44
C ALA A 179 3.39 3.52 14.25
N ALA A 180 2.42 3.73 15.16
CA ALA A 180 1.85 2.65 15.97
C ALA A 180 1.15 1.60 15.10
N LEU A 181 0.31 2.02 14.13
CA LEU A 181 -0.38 1.09 13.23
C LEU A 181 0.60 0.31 12.34
N ALA A 182 1.70 0.92 11.92
CA ALA A 182 2.73 0.21 11.16
C ALA A 182 3.37 -0.91 12.02
N ALA A 183 3.71 -0.62 13.27
CA ALA A 183 4.25 -1.63 14.20
C ALA A 183 3.23 -2.73 14.54
N GLU A 184 1.96 -2.37 14.72
CA GLU A 184 0.87 -3.32 14.95
C GLU A 184 0.65 -4.24 13.72
N ALA A 185 0.76 -3.71 12.49
CA ALA A 185 0.68 -4.49 11.25
C ALA A 185 1.84 -5.50 11.15
N GLU A 186 3.08 -5.07 11.46
CA GLU A 186 4.25 -5.96 11.50
C GLU A 186 4.06 -7.12 12.49
N ALA A 187 3.54 -6.83 13.69
CA ALA A 187 3.24 -7.84 14.70
C ALA A 187 2.20 -8.87 14.23
N LEU A 188 1.32 -8.47 13.30
CA LEU A 188 0.34 -9.34 12.66
C LEU A 188 0.87 -10.03 11.38
N ALA A 189 2.17 -9.93 11.08
CA ALA A 189 2.79 -10.39 9.85
C ALA A 189 2.17 -9.81 8.56
N LEU A 190 1.70 -8.57 8.64
CA LEU A 190 1.23 -7.78 7.49
C LEU A 190 2.34 -6.82 7.04
N ASP A 191 2.69 -6.84 5.78
CA ASP A 191 3.46 -5.76 5.17
C ASP A 191 2.61 -4.46 5.16
N VAL A 192 3.26 -3.30 5.09
CA VAL A 192 2.57 -2.01 5.00
C VAL A 192 2.98 -1.26 3.73
N LEU A 193 2.00 -0.71 3.02
CA LEU A 193 2.18 0.31 2.00
C LEU A 193 1.94 1.67 2.66
N LEU A 194 3.02 2.42 2.86
CA LEU A 194 3.05 3.73 3.51
C LEU A 194 2.84 4.79 2.42
N GLU A 195 1.59 5.24 2.24
CA GLU A 195 1.23 6.19 1.19
C GLU A 195 1.59 7.61 1.61
N VAL A 196 2.34 8.30 0.73
CA VAL A 196 2.82 9.67 0.93
C VAL A 196 2.62 10.52 -0.31
N ARG A 197 2.49 11.86 -0.14
CA ARG A 197 2.33 12.82 -1.21
C ARG A 197 3.18 14.08 -1.05
N SER A 198 3.77 14.30 0.11
CA SER A 198 4.67 15.43 0.39
C SER A 198 6.00 14.96 0.98
N GLU A 199 7.00 15.82 0.98
CA GLU A 199 8.29 15.55 1.60
C GLU A 199 8.15 15.32 3.11
N GLU A 200 7.32 16.09 3.79
CA GLU A 200 7.02 15.92 5.21
C GLU A 200 6.40 14.54 5.51
N GLU A 201 5.47 14.09 4.66
CA GLU A 201 4.87 12.75 4.77
C GLU A 201 5.90 11.65 4.48
N LEU A 202 6.80 11.87 3.49
CA LEU A 202 7.89 10.95 3.17
C LEU A 202 8.87 10.83 4.34
N GLU A 203 9.31 11.95 4.93
CA GLU A 203 10.18 11.92 6.11
C GLU A 203 9.55 11.13 7.27
N ARG A 204 8.25 11.29 7.45
CA ARG A 204 7.47 10.55 8.46
C ARG A 204 7.44 9.05 8.16
N ALA A 205 7.21 8.67 6.91
CA ALA A 205 7.20 7.28 6.48
C ALA A 205 8.60 6.63 6.54
N LEU A 206 9.66 7.38 6.27
CA LEU A 206 11.04 6.89 6.39
C LEU A 206 11.49 6.64 7.83
N ARG A 207 10.86 7.28 8.83
CA ARG A 207 11.07 6.96 10.25
C ARG A 207 10.49 5.62 10.69
N VAL A 208 9.53 5.08 9.96
CA VAL A 208 9.07 3.70 10.14
C VAL A 208 10.15 2.77 9.59
N SER A 209 10.69 1.87 10.44
CA SER A 209 11.85 1.03 10.12
C SER A 209 11.60 0.03 8.98
N HIS A 210 10.35 -0.29 8.68
CA HIS A 210 9.91 -1.26 7.67
C HIS A 210 8.81 -0.65 6.79
N GLY A 211 8.37 -1.41 5.78
CA GLY A 211 7.29 -1.03 4.88
C GLY A 211 7.78 -0.53 3.51
N VAL A 212 6.84 -0.54 2.59
CA VAL A 212 6.99 -0.08 1.22
C VAL A 212 6.47 1.35 1.13
N ILE A 213 7.20 2.25 0.49
CA ILE A 213 6.77 3.65 0.31
C ILE A 213 5.90 3.73 -0.95
N GLY A 214 4.66 4.18 -0.81
CA GLY A 214 3.76 4.48 -1.93
C GLY A 214 3.72 5.98 -2.19
N VAL A 215 4.12 6.42 -3.38
CA VAL A 215 4.00 7.83 -3.78
C VAL A 215 2.74 8.00 -4.60
N ASN A 216 1.74 8.66 -4.02
CA ASN A 216 0.46 8.84 -4.69
C ASN A 216 0.36 10.20 -5.39
N ASN A 217 0.30 10.17 -6.73
CA ASN A 217 0.10 11.38 -7.54
C ASN A 217 -1.30 11.97 -7.37
N ARG A 218 -2.26 11.19 -6.86
CA ARG A 218 -3.61 11.71 -6.58
C ARG A 218 -3.67 12.35 -5.20
N ASN A 219 -4.10 13.61 -5.16
CA ASN A 219 -4.49 14.24 -3.92
C ASN A 219 -5.85 13.68 -3.46
N LEU A 220 -5.87 12.99 -2.31
CA LEU A 220 -7.09 12.36 -1.82
C LEU A 220 -8.10 13.35 -1.19
N GLU A 221 -7.69 14.59 -0.95
CA GLU A 221 -8.59 15.66 -0.47
C GLU A 221 -9.30 16.37 -1.63
N THR A 222 -8.65 16.50 -2.80
CA THR A 222 -9.19 17.21 -3.98
C THR A 222 -9.48 16.32 -5.18
N LEU A 223 -8.99 15.07 -5.18
CA LEU A 223 -9.00 14.06 -6.24
C LEU A 223 -8.18 14.44 -7.49
N ALA A 224 -7.50 15.58 -7.51
CA ALA A 224 -6.61 15.97 -8.61
C ALA A 224 -5.39 15.04 -8.69
N ILE A 225 -4.94 14.77 -9.92
CA ILE A 225 -3.70 14.02 -10.21
C ILE A 225 -2.63 15.02 -10.62
N ASP A 226 -1.42 14.83 -10.07
CA ASP A 226 -0.23 15.61 -10.37
C ASP A 226 0.99 14.67 -10.41
N ASP A 227 1.41 14.29 -11.61
CA ASP A 227 2.52 13.35 -11.83
C ASP A 227 3.87 13.91 -11.35
N ALA A 228 4.01 15.24 -11.19
CA ALA A 228 5.22 15.87 -10.66
C ALA A 228 5.49 15.47 -9.18
N VAL A 229 4.50 14.95 -8.47
CA VAL A 229 4.69 14.44 -7.11
C VAL A 229 5.65 13.26 -7.10
N SER A 230 5.41 12.25 -7.95
CA SER A 230 6.32 11.10 -8.04
C SER A 230 7.68 11.46 -8.59
N GLU A 231 7.76 12.37 -9.58
CA GLU A 231 9.03 12.88 -10.11
C GLU A 231 9.89 13.50 -9.01
N ARG A 232 9.28 14.24 -8.10
CA ARG A 232 9.98 14.88 -6.98
C ARG A 232 10.33 13.91 -5.86
N LEU A 233 9.39 13.03 -5.45
CA LEU A 233 9.54 12.25 -4.23
C LEU A 233 10.27 10.92 -4.42
N LEU A 234 10.08 10.22 -5.55
CA LEU A 234 10.70 8.90 -5.75
C LEU A 234 12.24 8.95 -5.65
N PRO A 235 12.94 9.94 -6.23
CA PRO A 235 14.41 10.03 -6.11
C PRO A 235 14.91 10.27 -4.67
N LEU A 236 14.05 10.77 -3.77
CA LEU A 236 14.40 11.02 -2.36
C LEU A 236 14.29 9.76 -1.48
N ILE A 237 13.69 8.67 -2.00
CA ILE A 237 13.55 7.42 -1.26
C ILE A 237 14.85 6.64 -1.36
N PRO A 238 15.50 6.24 -0.24
CA PRO A 238 16.72 5.44 -0.24
C PRO A 238 16.57 4.14 -1.05
N ASP A 239 17.64 3.68 -1.74
CA ASP A 239 17.54 2.51 -2.64
C ASP A 239 17.31 1.18 -1.91
N ASP A 240 17.57 1.10 -0.61
CA ASP A 240 17.25 -0.03 0.26
C ASP A 240 15.76 -0.12 0.63
N ARG A 241 14.97 0.95 0.41
CA ARG A 241 13.52 0.99 0.60
C ARG A 241 12.80 0.73 -0.72
N LEU A 242 11.74 -0.08 -0.67
CA LEU A 242 10.90 -0.31 -1.84
C LEU A 242 9.96 0.87 -2.07
N ALA A 243 9.80 1.27 -3.34
CA ALA A 243 8.97 2.40 -3.74
C ALA A 243 7.95 2.01 -4.80
N VAL A 244 6.70 2.43 -4.61
CA VAL A 244 5.57 2.22 -5.53
C VAL A 244 5.10 3.56 -6.08
N TYR A 245 4.95 3.65 -7.39
CA TYR A 245 4.30 4.76 -8.07
C TYR A 245 2.79 4.49 -8.13
N GLU A 246 1.99 5.38 -7.56
CA GLU A 246 0.53 5.23 -7.52
C GLU A 246 -0.19 6.36 -8.27
N SER A 247 -1.26 5.99 -8.96
CA SER A 247 -2.11 6.87 -9.77
C SER A 247 -1.41 7.44 -11.02
N GLY A 248 -2.19 7.68 -12.09
CA GLY A 248 -1.71 8.29 -13.33
C GLY A 248 -1.16 7.30 -14.37
N ILE A 249 -0.97 6.02 -14.05
CA ILE A 249 -0.53 5.02 -15.04
C ILE A 249 -1.72 4.60 -15.92
N ALA A 250 -1.60 4.83 -17.22
CA ALA A 250 -2.59 4.43 -18.22
C ALA A 250 -2.07 3.34 -19.16
N ASP A 251 -0.78 3.32 -19.45
CA ASP A 251 -0.13 2.49 -20.44
C ASP A 251 1.35 2.21 -20.08
N ARG A 252 2.06 1.56 -21.00
CA ARG A 252 3.48 1.22 -20.86
C ARG A 252 4.36 2.47 -20.69
N THR A 253 4.05 3.57 -21.35
CA THR A 253 4.82 4.82 -21.24
C THR A 253 4.78 5.36 -19.81
N GLY A 254 3.63 5.22 -19.11
CA GLY A 254 3.53 5.54 -17.69
C GLY A 254 4.43 4.66 -16.82
N VAL A 255 4.56 3.37 -17.14
CA VAL A 255 5.48 2.46 -16.42
C VAL A 255 6.94 2.81 -16.69
N GLU A 256 7.29 3.15 -17.92
CA GLU A 256 8.65 3.61 -18.30
C GLU A 256 9.03 4.89 -17.58
N ARG A 257 8.09 5.82 -17.41
CA ARG A 257 8.29 7.03 -16.58
C ARG A 257 8.53 6.68 -15.11
N ALA A 258 7.72 5.78 -14.53
CA ALA A 258 7.91 5.32 -13.16
C ALA A 258 9.29 4.62 -12.99
N ALA A 259 9.69 3.83 -13.99
CA ALA A 259 11.01 3.19 -14.04
C ALA A 259 12.16 4.20 -14.07
N ALA A 260 12.01 5.29 -14.82
CA ALA A 260 13.00 6.36 -14.92
C ALA A 260 13.26 7.02 -13.56
N PHE A 261 12.21 7.16 -12.72
CA PHE A 261 12.32 7.69 -11.35
C PHE A 261 12.70 6.61 -10.31
N GLY A 262 12.97 5.38 -10.75
CA GLY A 262 13.49 4.30 -9.90
C GLY A 262 12.41 3.59 -9.06
N ALA A 263 11.12 3.65 -9.45
CA ALA A 263 10.06 2.90 -8.78
C ALA A 263 10.29 1.39 -8.88
N ASN A 264 10.12 0.67 -7.78
CA ASN A 264 10.16 -0.80 -7.75
C ASN A 264 8.88 -1.41 -8.34
N ALA A 265 7.75 -0.72 -8.18
CA ALA A 265 6.47 -1.17 -8.70
C ALA A 265 5.57 0.00 -9.08
N VAL A 266 4.54 -0.30 -9.86
CA VAL A 266 3.41 0.58 -10.16
C VAL A 266 2.12 -0.04 -9.64
N LEU A 267 1.21 0.79 -9.10
CA LEU A 267 -0.14 0.39 -8.72
C LEU A 267 -1.12 0.93 -9.77
N VAL A 268 -1.78 0.02 -10.50
CA VAL A 268 -2.61 0.36 -11.66
C VAL A 268 -4.02 -0.16 -11.48
N GLY A 269 -4.99 0.75 -11.51
CA GLY A 269 -6.40 0.39 -11.33
C GLY A 269 -7.28 0.76 -12.53
N SER A 270 -7.51 2.05 -12.75
CA SER A 270 -8.53 2.53 -13.69
C SER A 270 -8.32 2.07 -15.14
N ALA A 271 -7.07 1.97 -15.60
CA ALA A 271 -6.76 1.47 -16.95
C ALA A 271 -7.10 -0.03 -17.06
N LEU A 272 -6.75 -0.82 -16.05
CA LEU A 272 -7.01 -2.25 -16.04
C LEU A 272 -8.49 -2.58 -15.85
N SER A 273 -9.21 -1.83 -15.00
CA SER A 273 -10.65 -2.06 -14.76
C SER A 273 -11.51 -1.78 -15.99
N ALA A 274 -11.07 -0.88 -16.87
CA ALA A 274 -11.77 -0.53 -18.11
C ALA A 274 -11.46 -1.49 -19.29
N SER A 275 -10.46 -2.38 -19.15
CA SER A 275 -10.04 -3.26 -20.24
C SER A 275 -11.00 -4.43 -20.44
N SER A 276 -11.33 -4.70 -21.71
CA SER A 276 -12.06 -5.91 -22.14
C SER A 276 -11.19 -7.16 -22.17
N ASN A 277 -9.85 -7.00 -22.20
CA ASN A 277 -8.87 -8.09 -22.09
C ASN A 277 -7.89 -7.81 -20.95
N PRO A 278 -8.27 -8.16 -19.70
CA PRO A 278 -7.51 -7.80 -18.51
C PRO A 278 -6.12 -8.44 -18.46
N MET A 279 -5.97 -9.68 -18.93
CA MET A 279 -4.68 -10.37 -18.98
C MET A 279 -3.71 -9.64 -19.92
N ALA A 280 -4.14 -9.33 -21.14
CA ALA A 280 -3.30 -8.61 -22.11
C ALA A 280 -2.98 -7.18 -21.63
N ALA A 281 -3.92 -6.52 -20.95
CA ALA A 281 -3.69 -5.18 -20.40
C ALA A 281 -2.60 -5.16 -19.33
N VAL A 282 -2.56 -6.16 -18.43
CA VAL A 282 -1.47 -6.30 -17.46
C VAL A 282 -0.16 -6.65 -18.14
N ALA A 283 -0.16 -7.62 -19.07
CA ALA A 283 1.04 -8.06 -19.78
C ALA A 283 1.75 -6.91 -20.51
N ALA A 284 0.97 -5.98 -21.08
CA ALA A 284 1.51 -4.78 -21.75
C ALA A 284 2.29 -3.84 -20.82
N LEU A 285 2.09 -3.93 -19.50
CA LEU A 285 2.74 -3.10 -18.49
C LEU A 285 3.99 -3.76 -17.89
N THR A 286 4.29 -5.03 -18.22
CA THR A 286 5.40 -5.80 -17.64
C THR A 286 6.69 -5.67 -18.45
N GLY A 287 7.83 -6.12 -17.88
CA GLY A 287 9.11 -6.19 -18.58
C GLY A 287 9.75 -4.82 -18.87
N VAL A 288 9.54 -3.85 -17.98
CA VAL A 288 10.18 -2.53 -18.02
C VAL A 288 11.25 -2.50 -16.94
N THR A 289 12.52 -2.43 -17.35
CA THR A 289 13.65 -2.40 -16.41
C THR A 289 13.72 -1.04 -15.71
N ARG A 290 13.84 -1.06 -14.39
CA ARG A 290 13.91 0.15 -13.59
C ARG A 290 15.33 0.75 -13.51
N ASN A 291 15.41 2.05 -13.38
CA ASN A 291 16.64 2.73 -12.96
C ASN A 291 16.85 2.53 -11.44
N ARG A 292 18.12 2.53 -11.00
CA ARG A 292 18.41 2.64 -9.57
C ARG A 292 18.20 4.08 -9.10
N ARG A 293 17.72 4.24 -7.88
CA ARG A 293 17.73 5.54 -7.21
C ARG A 293 19.15 5.84 -6.74
N GLY A 294 19.58 7.08 -6.86
CA GLY A 294 20.92 7.51 -6.51
C GLY A 294 21.17 7.68 -5.03
#